data_d5d24ac985474a0abdfa99b701c118da
#
_entry.id   d5d24ac985474a0abdfa99b701c118da
#
_cell.length_a   1.000
_cell.length_b   1.000
_cell.length_c   1.000
_cell.angle_alpha   90.00
_cell.angle_beta   90.00
_cell.angle_gamma   90.00
#
_symmetry.space_group_name_H-M   'P 1'
#
loop_
_entity.id
_entity.type
_entity.pdbx_description
1 polymer ?
#
loop_
_entity_poly.entity_id
_entity_poly.type
_entity_poly.pdbx_seq_one_letter_code
_entity_poly.pdbx_strand_id
1 'polypeptide(L)'
;APDALVIVVDATTLQRGMNFIAEALALELPTCLVVTMTDELSRRTGRLNVAALGQALGIPAVRVIGHRGIGMPDLRAQLAQVENWQRTPLPPPTDPDEITSWADSVLAAADYQAPQNDQITSAVDKVLLRPVPGTIVFFTIMFLFFQAIFTWAAPFQDAVEGGFNALGGLVHNWLDESHPLIAGLLGDGLIGGV
;
A
#
# COMPACT_ATOMS: atom_id res chain seq x y z
N ALA A 1 2.16 28.13 19.18
CA ALA A 1 2.06 26.78 19.74
C ALA A 1 0.70 26.20 19.33
N PRO A 2 0.56 24.92 19.11
CA PRO A 2 -0.73 24.29 18.86
C PRO A 2 -1.63 24.37 20.09
N ASP A 3 -2.93 24.52 19.88
CA ASP A 3 -3.91 24.64 20.96
C ASP A 3 -4.47 23.24 21.34
N ALA A 4 -4.40 22.27 20.44
CA ALA A 4 -4.82 20.89 20.64
C ALA A 4 -4.06 19.93 19.72
N LEU A 5 -4.11 18.64 20.03
CA LEU A 5 -3.47 17.58 19.25
C LEU A 5 -4.49 16.57 18.73
N VAL A 6 -4.29 16.13 17.50
CA VAL A 6 -4.94 14.93 16.96
C VAL A 6 -3.87 13.89 16.68
N ILE A 7 -3.90 12.80 17.43
CA ILE A 7 -2.98 11.67 17.24
C ILE A 7 -3.66 10.67 16.32
N VAL A 8 -3.03 10.34 15.19
CA VAL A 8 -3.54 9.32 14.25
C VAL A 8 -2.66 8.09 14.35
N VAL A 9 -3.26 6.95 14.69
CA VAL A 9 -2.55 5.67 14.82
C VAL A 9 -3.19 4.57 14.00
N ASP A 10 -2.36 3.64 13.59
CA ASP A 10 -2.77 2.42 12.89
C ASP A 10 -3.03 1.30 13.92
N ALA A 11 -4.24 0.75 13.90
CA ALA A 11 -4.63 -0.34 14.79
C ALA A 11 -3.79 -1.62 14.59
N THR A 12 -3.26 -1.84 13.40
CA THR A 12 -2.44 -3.04 13.11
C THR A 12 -1.05 -2.98 13.72
N THR A 13 -0.55 -1.77 14.02
CA THR A 13 0.77 -1.51 14.60
C THR A 13 0.69 -0.76 15.92
N LEU A 14 -0.48 -0.79 16.58
CA LEU A 14 -0.76 0.03 17.76
C LEU A 14 0.26 -0.17 18.89
N GLN A 15 0.71 -1.40 19.13
CA GLN A 15 1.74 -1.67 20.14
C GLN A 15 3.01 -0.85 19.93
N ARG A 16 3.46 -0.70 18.67
CA ARG A 16 4.61 0.16 18.34
C ARG A 16 4.28 1.64 18.45
N GLY A 17 3.03 2.00 18.19
CA GLY A 17 2.54 3.37 18.28
C GLY A 17 2.40 3.89 19.71
N MET A 18 2.42 3.01 20.73
CA MET A 18 2.21 3.42 22.13
C MET A 18 3.30 4.38 22.64
N ASN A 19 4.56 4.20 22.22
CA ASN A 19 5.64 5.13 22.57
C ASN A 19 5.37 6.53 22.02
N PHE A 20 4.94 6.60 20.76
CA PHE A 20 4.56 7.87 20.13
C PHE A 20 3.35 8.53 20.83
N ILE A 21 2.36 7.72 21.23
CA ILE A 21 1.21 8.20 21.99
C ILE A 21 1.69 8.76 23.34
N ALA A 22 2.61 8.07 24.03
CA ALA A 22 3.16 8.53 25.30
C ALA A 22 3.89 9.89 25.16
N GLU A 23 4.74 10.02 24.15
CA GLU A 23 5.46 11.27 23.87
C GLU A 23 4.49 12.43 23.53
N ALA A 24 3.46 12.14 22.75
CA ALA A 24 2.46 13.16 22.40
C ALA A 24 1.62 13.59 23.61
N LEU A 25 1.23 12.66 24.48
CA LEU A 25 0.48 12.96 25.70
C LEU A 25 1.33 13.70 26.75
N ALA A 26 2.65 13.51 26.75
CA ALA A 26 3.57 14.24 27.62
C ALA A 26 3.64 15.75 27.29
N LEU A 27 3.12 16.19 26.13
CA LEU A 27 2.97 17.61 25.81
C LEU A 27 1.84 18.30 26.59
N GLU A 28 1.03 17.54 27.33
CA GLU A 28 -0.08 18.03 28.15
C GLU A 28 -1.08 18.93 27.42
N LEU A 29 -1.26 18.71 26.12
CA LEU A 29 -2.24 19.43 25.30
C LEU A 29 -3.58 18.68 25.26
N PRO A 30 -4.72 19.38 25.08
CA PRO A 30 -5.99 18.74 24.77
C PRO A 30 -5.83 17.83 23.54
N THR A 31 -6.16 16.55 23.66
CA THR A 31 -5.81 15.55 22.67
C THR A 31 -7.01 14.68 22.30
N CYS A 32 -7.12 14.34 21.01
CA CYS A 32 -8.04 13.33 20.51
C CYS A 32 -7.25 12.24 19.76
N LEU A 33 -7.59 10.99 20.01
CA LEU A 33 -6.99 9.84 19.33
C LEU A 33 -7.87 9.39 18.17
N VAL A 34 -7.28 9.25 16.99
CA VAL A 34 -7.92 8.69 15.79
C VAL A 34 -7.28 7.36 15.47
N VAL A 35 -8.07 6.30 15.55
CA VAL A 35 -7.60 4.93 15.27
C VAL A 35 -8.05 4.52 13.88
N THR A 36 -7.09 4.25 13.02
CA THR A 36 -7.30 3.83 11.62
C THR A 36 -7.06 2.33 11.44
N MET A 37 -7.38 1.78 10.26
CA MET A 37 -7.07 0.40 9.86
C MET A 37 -7.68 -0.68 10.76
N THR A 38 -8.77 -0.38 11.45
CA THR A 38 -9.44 -1.35 12.33
C THR A 38 -10.10 -2.49 11.56
N ASP A 39 -10.48 -2.28 10.30
CA ASP A 39 -10.97 -3.32 9.38
C ASP A 39 -9.85 -4.28 8.98
N GLU A 40 -8.64 -3.76 8.74
CA GLU A 40 -7.46 -4.57 8.47
C GLU A 40 -7.05 -5.40 9.69
N LEU A 41 -7.05 -4.78 10.88
CA LEU A 41 -6.83 -5.48 12.14
C LEU A 41 -7.78 -6.67 12.29
N SER A 42 -9.09 -6.44 12.09
CA SER A 42 -10.13 -7.48 12.20
C SER A 42 -9.98 -8.56 11.12
N ARG A 43 -9.60 -8.18 9.90
CA ARG A 43 -9.34 -9.13 8.80
C ARG A 43 -8.19 -10.08 9.11
N ARG A 44 -7.19 -9.62 9.87
CA ARG A 44 -6.05 -10.42 10.35
C ARG A 44 -6.30 -11.01 11.73
N THR A 45 -7.56 -11.25 12.11
CA THR A 45 -7.95 -11.86 13.39
C THR A 45 -7.49 -11.09 14.64
N GLY A 46 -7.04 -9.85 14.47
CA GLY A 46 -6.76 -8.95 15.59
C GLY A 46 -8.04 -8.34 16.16
N ARG A 47 -7.94 -7.74 17.34
CA ARG A 47 -9.06 -7.13 18.06
C ARG A 47 -8.63 -5.84 18.75
N LEU A 48 -9.56 -4.90 18.87
CA LEU A 48 -9.36 -3.65 19.60
C LEU A 48 -10.70 -3.04 19.96
N ASN A 49 -10.88 -2.68 21.22
CA ASN A 49 -11.96 -1.84 21.67
C ASN A 49 -11.50 -0.37 21.76
N VAL A 50 -11.84 0.42 20.73
CA VAL A 50 -11.40 1.83 20.62
C VAL A 50 -11.97 2.69 21.74
N ALA A 51 -13.21 2.42 22.19
CA ALA A 51 -13.79 3.17 23.29
C ALA A 51 -13.06 2.91 24.61
N ALA A 52 -12.73 1.64 24.89
CA ALA A 52 -11.94 1.27 26.06
C ALA A 52 -10.51 1.84 26.00
N LEU A 53 -9.91 1.92 24.81
CA LEU A 53 -8.61 2.57 24.61
C LEU A 53 -8.68 4.05 24.99
N GLY A 54 -9.70 4.77 24.52
CA GLY A 54 -9.92 6.17 24.89
C GLY A 54 -10.10 6.37 26.39
N GLN A 55 -10.87 5.48 27.03
CA GLN A 55 -11.06 5.50 28.49
C GLN A 55 -9.76 5.24 29.25
N ALA A 56 -8.95 4.28 28.81
CA ALA A 56 -7.68 3.96 29.45
C ALA A 56 -6.65 5.11 29.32
N LEU A 57 -6.69 5.85 28.21
CA LEU A 57 -5.84 7.03 27.99
C LEU A 57 -6.42 8.31 28.59
N GLY A 58 -7.71 8.32 28.98
CA GLY A 58 -8.40 9.51 29.46
C GLY A 58 -8.66 10.58 28.41
N ILE A 59 -8.71 10.22 27.13
CA ILE A 59 -8.90 11.12 25.99
C ILE A 59 -9.97 10.57 25.03
N PRO A 60 -10.69 11.43 24.29
CA PRO A 60 -11.60 10.96 23.26
C PRO A 60 -10.86 10.15 22.18
N ALA A 61 -11.41 8.99 21.83
CA ALA A 61 -10.89 8.12 20.79
C ALA A 61 -11.97 7.82 19.74
N VAL A 62 -11.64 8.01 18.47
CA VAL A 62 -12.54 7.81 17.34
C VAL A 62 -11.97 6.78 16.39
N ARG A 63 -12.80 5.82 15.97
CA ARG A 63 -12.46 4.86 14.93
C ARG A 63 -12.76 5.44 13.56
N VAL A 64 -11.77 5.40 12.65
CA VAL A 64 -11.94 5.87 11.28
C VAL A 64 -11.45 4.82 10.28
N ILE A 65 -12.27 4.54 9.26
CA ILE A 65 -11.87 3.75 8.09
C ILE A 65 -11.93 4.69 6.88
N GLY A 66 -10.80 5.35 6.57
CA GLY A 66 -10.73 6.48 5.67
C GLY A 66 -11.25 6.17 4.25
N HIS A 67 -10.86 5.04 3.65
CA HIS A 67 -11.29 4.67 2.30
C HIS A 67 -12.78 4.32 2.18
N ARG A 68 -13.46 4.05 3.30
CA ARG A 68 -14.91 3.79 3.36
C ARG A 68 -15.72 4.96 3.92
N GLY A 69 -15.06 6.02 4.39
CA GLY A 69 -15.71 7.15 5.04
C GLY A 69 -16.35 6.83 6.40
N ILE A 70 -16.15 5.61 6.94
CA ILE A 70 -16.72 5.19 8.22
C ILE A 70 -16.02 5.92 9.36
N GLY A 71 -16.79 6.46 10.31
CA GLY A 71 -16.28 7.24 11.45
C GLY A 71 -15.89 8.68 11.11
N MET A 72 -15.97 9.11 9.85
CA MET A 72 -15.69 10.51 9.47
C MET A 72 -16.69 11.51 10.04
N PRO A 73 -18.00 11.22 10.12
CA PRO A 73 -18.94 12.10 10.82
C PRO A 73 -18.60 12.25 12.31
N ASP A 74 -18.25 11.16 12.98
CA ASP A 74 -17.90 11.17 14.40
C ASP A 74 -16.61 11.98 14.64
N LEU A 75 -15.62 11.81 13.78
CA LEU A 75 -14.38 12.61 13.81
C LEU A 75 -14.68 14.10 13.64
N ARG A 76 -15.54 14.47 12.66
CA ARG A 76 -15.92 15.87 12.46
C ARG A 76 -16.65 16.44 13.65
N ALA A 77 -17.53 15.64 14.27
CA ALA A 77 -18.24 16.05 15.49
C ALA A 77 -17.28 16.28 16.66
N GLN A 78 -16.26 15.41 16.81
CA GLN A 78 -15.21 15.60 17.82
C GLN A 78 -14.37 16.86 17.54
N LEU A 79 -13.94 17.08 16.29
CA LEU A 79 -13.17 18.27 15.91
C LEU A 79 -13.95 19.57 16.12
N ALA A 80 -15.28 19.54 15.92
CA ALA A 80 -16.14 20.71 16.20
C ALA A 80 -16.26 21.04 17.70
N GLN A 81 -15.87 20.10 18.56
CA GLN A 81 -15.94 20.24 20.03
C GLN A 81 -14.57 20.30 20.69
N VAL A 82 -13.55 20.77 19.97
CA VAL A 82 -12.16 20.83 20.45
C VAL A 82 -12.03 21.57 21.79
N GLU A 83 -12.86 22.55 22.04
CA GLU A 83 -12.90 23.33 23.29
C GLU A 83 -13.26 22.46 24.51
N ASN A 84 -13.93 21.32 24.29
CA ASN A 84 -14.31 20.38 25.34
C ASN A 84 -13.27 19.28 25.56
N TRP A 85 -12.21 19.24 24.77
CA TRP A 85 -11.17 18.24 24.92
C TRP A 85 -10.39 18.47 26.21
N GLN A 86 -10.15 17.39 26.91
CA GLN A 86 -9.38 17.42 28.15
C GLN A 86 -7.94 16.96 27.88
N ARG A 87 -7.05 17.40 28.73
CA ARG A 87 -5.70 16.84 28.83
C ARG A 87 -5.83 15.45 29.43
N THR A 88 -4.88 14.57 29.15
CA THR A 88 -4.86 13.27 29.82
C THR A 88 -4.77 13.49 31.35
N PRO A 89 -5.64 12.83 32.12
CA PRO A 89 -5.65 13.05 33.59
C PRO A 89 -4.42 12.49 34.27
N LEU A 90 -3.77 11.51 33.67
CA LEU A 90 -2.52 10.91 34.16
C LEU A 90 -1.50 10.91 33.01
N PRO A 91 -0.50 11.79 33.05
CA PRO A 91 0.55 11.78 32.02
C PRO A 91 1.30 10.43 32.03
N PRO A 92 1.68 9.94 30.84
CA PRO A 92 2.45 8.70 30.75
C PRO A 92 3.78 8.84 31.49
N PRO A 93 4.38 7.74 31.95
CA PRO A 93 5.71 7.74 32.52
C PRO A 93 6.76 8.21 31.49
N THR A 94 7.87 8.72 32.00
CA THR A 94 8.99 9.21 31.16
C THR A 94 10.13 8.19 31.04
N ASP A 95 10.16 7.21 31.93
CA ASP A 95 11.15 6.13 31.89
C ASP A 95 10.79 5.10 30.82
N PRO A 96 11.69 4.68 29.92
CA PRO A 96 11.41 3.73 28.85
C PRO A 96 10.86 2.38 29.31
N ASP A 97 11.33 1.85 30.44
CA ASP A 97 10.86 0.58 30.97
C ASP A 97 9.44 0.71 31.55
N GLU A 98 9.14 1.84 32.19
CA GLU A 98 7.81 2.17 32.69
C GLU A 98 6.82 2.43 31.55
N ILE A 99 7.26 3.09 30.45
CA ILE A 99 6.44 3.29 29.24
C ILE A 99 5.98 1.95 28.68
N THR A 100 6.84 0.96 28.63
CA THR A 100 6.48 -0.37 28.13
C THR A 100 5.41 -1.01 29.00
N SER A 101 5.57 -0.98 30.31
CA SER A 101 4.61 -1.53 31.27
C SER A 101 3.26 -0.78 31.25
N TRP A 102 3.31 0.54 31.08
CA TRP A 102 2.13 1.38 30.92
C TRP A 102 1.40 1.04 29.60
N ALA A 103 2.14 0.94 28.50
CA ALA A 103 1.59 0.57 27.19
C ALA A 103 0.87 -0.78 27.21
N ASP A 104 1.49 -1.78 27.83
CA ASP A 104 0.90 -3.12 27.98
C ASP A 104 -0.40 -3.07 28.81
N SER A 105 -0.43 -2.26 29.86
CA SER A 105 -1.62 -2.07 30.69
C SER A 105 -2.77 -1.40 29.94
N VAL A 106 -2.46 -0.37 29.14
CA VAL A 106 -3.45 0.34 28.30
C VAL A 106 -3.98 -0.58 27.20
N LEU A 107 -3.10 -1.34 26.54
CA LEU A 107 -3.48 -2.30 25.49
C LEU A 107 -4.33 -3.44 26.05
N ALA A 108 -4.01 -3.94 27.24
CA ALA A 108 -4.81 -4.94 27.92
C ALA A 108 -6.21 -4.41 28.28
N ALA A 109 -6.31 -3.18 28.80
CA ALA A 109 -7.58 -2.53 29.08
C ALA A 109 -8.44 -2.30 27.83
N ALA A 110 -7.80 -2.12 26.67
CA ALA A 110 -8.45 -1.96 25.37
C ALA A 110 -8.79 -3.29 24.67
N ASP A 111 -8.60 -4.44 25.30
CA ASP A 111 -8.75 -5.78 24.69
C ASP A 111 -7.99 -5.89 23.34
N TYR A 112 -6.78 -5.31 23.30
CA TYR A 112 -5.98 -5.33 22.08
C TYR A 112 -5.35 -6.68 21.84
N GLN A 113 -5.59 -7.20 20.67
CA GLN A 113 -4.93 -8.40 20.15
C GLN A 113 -4.26 -8.03 18.82
N ALA A 114 -2.95 -8.21 18.78
CA ALA A 114 -2.18 -7.91 17.59
C ALA A 114 -2.64 -8.75 16.38
N PRO A 115 -2.58 -8.20 15.16
CA PRO A 115 -2.94 -8.94 13.96
C PRO A 115 -1.99 -10.13 13.77
N GLN A 116 -2.53 -11.25 13.32
CA GLN A 116 -1.70 -12.38 12.92
C GLN A 116 -0.93 -12.03 11.65
N ASN A 117 0.33 -12.44 11.59
CA ASN A 117 1.11 -12.31 10.37
C ASN A 117 0.49 -13.16 9.28
N ASP A 118 0.35 -12.60 8.08
CA ASP A 118 -0.06 -13.35 6.91
C ASP A 118 1.01 -14.42 6.64
N GLN A 119 0.63 -15.67 6.82
CA GLN A 119 1.54 -16.83 6.69
C GLN A 119 2.11 -16.91 5.27
N ILE A 120 1.33 -16.53 4.25
CA ILE A 120 1.76 -16.58 2.85
C ILE A 120 2.82 -15.52 2.60
N THR A 121 2.56 -14.27 2.99
CA THR A 121 3.52 -13.17 2.85
C THR A 121 4.81 -13.48 3.62
N SER A 122 4.67 -13.96 4.85
CA SER A 122 5.83 -14.34 5.69
C SER A 122 6.65 -15.48 5.08
N ALA A 123 6.01 -16.46 4.45
CA ALA A 123 6.71 -17.57 3.78
C ALA A 123 7.44 -17.09 2.52
N VAL A 124 6.81 -16.21 1.73
CA VAL A 124 7.41 -15.61 0.54
C VAL A 124 8.60 -14.73 0.93
N ASP A 125 8.44 -13.87 1.90
CA ASP A 125 9.51 -12.99 2.41
C ASP A 125 10.69 -13.80 2.94
N LYS A 126 10.42 -14.88 3.65
CA LYS A 126 11.46 -15.78 4.18
C LYS A 126 12.34 -16.40 3.08
N VAL A 127 11.78 -16.59 1.88
CA VAL A 127 12.53 -17.13 0.73
C VAL A 127 13.20 -15.98 -0.05
N LEU A 128 12.46 -14.93 -0.39
CA LEU A 128 12.95 -13.84 -1.23
C LEU A 128 14.03 -12.99 -0.55
N LEU A 129 13.90 -12.75 0.76
CA LEU A 129 14.84 -11.90 1.50
C LEU A 129 16.13 -12.64 1.91
N ARG A 130 16.21 -13.94 1.70
CA ARG A 130 17.48 -14.66 1.90
C ARG A 130 18.39 -14.45 0.70
N PRO A 131 19.69 -14.14 0.90
CA PRO A 131 20.59 -13.78 -0.20
C PRO A 131 20.72 -14.88 -1.27
N VAL A 132 20.86 -16.13 -0.89
CA VAL A 132 21.04 -17.23 -1.86
C VAL A 132 19.73 -17.57 -2.59
N PRO A 133 18.61 -17.96 -1.92
CA PRO A 133 17.39 -18.30 -2.64
C PRO A 133 16.78 -17.09 -3.35
N GLY A 134 16.86 -15.87 -2.80
CA GLY A 134 16.40 -14.66 -3.46
C GLY A 134 17.14 -14.39 -4.76
N THR A 135 18.47 -14.57 -4.77
CA THR A 135 19.28 -14.44 -5.98
C THR A 135 18.91 -15.49 -7.04
N ILE A 136 18.68 -16.74 -6.63
CA ILE A 136 18.23 -17.80 -7.57
C ILE A 136 16.87 -17.45 -8.16
N VAL A 137 15.91 -17.02 -7.35
CA VAL A 137 14.57 -16.61 -7.82
C VAL A 137 14.69 -15.42 -8.78
N PHE A 138 15.51 -14.42 -8.46
CA PHE A 138 15.75 -13.28 -9.33
C PHE A 138 16.26 -13.69 -10.71
N PHE A 139 17.34 -14.49 -10.76
CA PHE A 139 17.88 -14.96 -12.04
C PHE A 139 16.90 -15.86 -12.80
N THR A 140 16.12 -16.67 -12.11
CA THR A 140 15.09 -17.51 -12.73
C THR A 140 14.01 -16.64 -13.38
N ILE A 141 13.52 -15.62 -12.67
CA ILE A 141 12.51 -14.69 -13.23
C ILE A 141 13.12 -13.92 -14.42
N MET A 142 14.34 -13.42 -14.29
CA MET A 142 15.02 -12.73 -15.39
C MET A 142 15.21 -13.63 -16.62
N PHE A 143 15.62 -14.87 -16.40
CA PHE A 143 15.75 -15.84 -17.49
C PHE A 143 14.41 -16.11 -18.19
N LEU A 144 13.35 -16.35 -17.41
CA LEU A 144 12.01 -16.57 -17.97
C LEU A 144 11.48 -15.31 -18.70
N PHE A 145 11.76 -14.14 -18.18
CA PHE A 145 11.40 -12.87 -18.83
C PHE A 145 12.11 -12.69 -20.17
N PHE A 146 13.42 -12.90 -20.20
CA PHE A 146 14.17 -12.86 -21.46
C PHE A 146 13.70 -13.94 -22.44
N GLN A 147 13.51 -15.16 -21.96
CA GLN A 147 12.99 -16.25 -22.79
C GLN A 147 11.61 -15.89 -23.38
N ALA A 148 10.72 -15.33 -22.60
CA ALA A 148 9.40 -14.90 -23.07
C ALA A 148 9.53 -13.81 -24.15
N ILE A 149 10.35 -12.78 -23.92
CA ILE A 149 10.56 -11.71 -24.91
C ILE A 149 11.08 -12.28 -26.22
N PHE A 150 12.17 -13.04 -26.17
CA PHE A 150 12.79 -13.55 -27.40
C PHE A 150 11.92 -14.60 -28.11
N THR A 151 11.17 -15.42 -27.37
CA THR A 151 10.30 -16.43 -27.99
C THR A 151 9.05 -15.80 -28.60
N TRP A 152 8.50 -14.73 -28.01
CA TRP A 152 7.28 -14.09 -28.48
C TRP A 152 7.55 -12.94 -29.47
N ALA A 153 8.70 -12.30 -29.39
CA ALA A 153 9.05 -11.24 -30.34
C ALA A 153 9.23 -11.77 -31.75
N ALA A 154 9.85 -12.94 -31.92
CA ALA A 154 10.07 -13.54 -33.24
C ALA A 154 8.75 -13.76 -34.03
N PRO A 155 7.74 -14.51 -33.53
CA PRO A 155 6.50 -14.69 -34.29
C PRO A 155 5.73 -13.38 -34.52
N PHE A 156 5.88 -12.40 -33.64
CA PHE A 156 5.28 -11.08 -33.83
C PHE A 156 5.98 -10.31 -34.98
N GLN A 157 7.31 -10.35 -35.03
CA GLN A 157 8.10 -9.77 -36.12
C GLN A 157 7.77 -10.45 -37.45
N ASP A 158 7.70 -11.78 -37.48
CA ASP A 158 7.35 -12.55 -38.67
C ASP A 158 5.92 -12.22 -39.17
N ALA A 159 4.98 -12.03 -38.24
CA ALA A 159 3.59 -11.64 -38.58
C ALA A 159 3.52 -10.22 -39.14
N VAL A 160 4.27 -9.29 -38.60
CA VAL A 160 4.37 -7.91 -39.11
C VAL A 160 5.03 -7.89 -40.48
N GLU A 161 6.16 -8.56 -40.63
CA GLU A 161 6.89 -8.68 -41.92
C GLU A 161 6.00 -9.36 -42.98
N GLY A 162 5.34 -10.47 -42.62
CA GLY A 162 4.41 -11.15 -43.51
C GLY A 162 3.21 -10.27 -43.91
N GLY A 163 2.72 -9.43 -43.00
CA GLY A 163 1.65 -8.46 -43.27
C GLY A 163 2.11 -7.37 -44.26
N PHE A 164 3.30 -6.82 -44.06
CA PHE A 164 3.89 -5.83 -45.00
C PHE A 164 4.21 -6.42 -46.36
N ASN A 165 4.75 -7.64 -46.41
CA ASN A 165 5.00 -8.34 -47.68
C ASN A 165 3.69 -8.63 -48.45
N ALA A 166 2.62 -9.03 -47.73
CA ALA A 166 1.32 -9.24 -48.37
C ALA A 166 0.71 -7.92 -48.89
N LEU A 167 0.83 -6.81 -48.15
CA LEU A 167 0.41 -5.49 -48.62
C LEU A 167 1.22 -5.02 -49.81
N GLY A 168 2.54 -5.20 -49.79
CA GLY A 168 3.43 -4.89 -50.91
C GLY A 168 3.05 -5.67 -52.17
N GLY A 169 2.76 -6.97 -52.03
CA GLY A 169 2.29 -7.80 -53.10
C GLY A 169 0.92 -7.39 -53.70
N LEU A 170 -0.02 -6.96 -52.85
CA LEU A 170 -1.31 -6.42 -53.30
C LEU A 170 -1.14 -5.11 -54.08
N VAL A 171 -0.30 -4.19 -53.58
CA VAL A 171 0.01 -2.92 -54.22
C VAL A 171 0.71 -3.16 -55.56
N HIS A 172 1.66 -4.08 -55.62
CA HIS A 172 2.36 -4.43 -56.84
C HIS A 172 1.40 -5.02 -57.91
N ASN A 173 0.57 -6.01 -57.55
CA ASN A 173 -0.43 -6.60 -58.43
C ASN A 173 -1.49 -5.60 -58.92
N TRP A 174 -1.83 -4.59 -58.14
CA TRP A 174 -2.88 -3.64 -58.49
C TRP A 174 -2.35 -2.46 -59.33
N LEU A 175 -1.07 -2.05 -59.15
CA LEU A 175 -0.51 -0.92 -59.87
C LEU A 175 0.43 -1.31 -61.04
N ASP A 176 0.89 -2.55 -61.11
CA ASP A 176 1.88 -2.99 -62.13
C ASP A 176 1.40 -2.88 -63.57
N GLU A 177 0.07 -3.11 -63.79
CA GLU A 177 -0.56 -2.96 -65.10
C GLU A 177 -0.71 -1.49 -65.57
N SER A 178 -0.79 -0.53 -64.61
CA SER A 178 -1.10 0.86 -64.94
C SER A 178 0.06 1.84 -64.76
N HIS A 179 0.93 1.61 -63.80
CA HIS A 179 2.03 2.54 -63.47
C HIS A 179 3.22 1.83 -62.80
N PRO A 180 4.12 1.18 -63.57
CA PRO A 180 5.19 0.35 -63.01
C PRO A 180 6.19 1.10 -62.15
N LEU A 181 6.47 2.39 -62.40
CA LEU A 181 7.34 3.21 -61.58
C LEU A 181 6.79 3.52 -60.21
N ILE A 182 5.47 3.67 -60.10
CA ILE A 182 4.78 3.93 -58.80
C ILE A 182 4.66 2.65 -58.02
N ALA A 183 4.46 1.51 -58.66
CA ALA A 183 4.40 0.20 -58.03
C ALA A 183 5.75 -0.15 -57.35
N GLY A 184 6.89 0.09 -58.05
CA GLY A 184 8.21 -0.08 -57.46
C GLY A 184 8.54 0.88 -56.32
N LEU A 185 8.16 2.15 -56.43
CA LEU A 185 8.41 3.14 -55.39
C LEU A 185 7.60 2.87 -54.10
N LEU A 186 6.33 2.46 -54.23
CA LEU A 186 5.45 2.17 -53.09
C LEU A 186 5.67 0.76 -52.54
N GLY A 187 5.80 -0.23 -53.40
CA GLY A 187 6.00 -1.63 -53.00
C GLY A 187 7.39 -1.89 -52.41
N ASP A 188 8.44 -1.56 -53.17
CA ASP A 188 9.82 -1.86 -52.75
C ASP A 188 10.45 -0.73 -51.94
N GLY A 189 10.06 0.54 -52.20
CA GLY A 189 10.67 1.70 -51.53
C GLY A 189 10.04 2.02 -50.19
N LEU A 190 8.71 2.02 -50.07
CA LEU A 190 8.03 2.44 -48.87
C LEU A 190 7.62 1.24 -47.95
N ILE A 191 7.16 0.14 -48.57
CA ILE A 191 6.68 -1.03 -47.85
C ILE A 191 7.82 -2.02 -47.58
N GLY A 192 8.69 -2.24 -48.55
CA GLY A 192 9.85 -3.14 -48.41
C GLY A 192 11.10 -2.51 -47.77
N GLY A 193 11.10 -1.20 -47.49
CA GLY A 193 12.21 -0.47 -46.88
C GLY A 193 12.03 -0.23 -45.35
N VAL A 194 10.98 -0.75 -44.74
CA VAL A 194 10.76 -0.79 -43.28
C VAL A 194 11.14 -2.16 -42.76
#